data_e42377279cd2fb96721645af7aa3f18d
#
_entry.id   e42377279cd2fb96721645af7aa3f18d
#
_cell.length_a   1.000
_cell.length_b   1.000
_cell.length_c   1.000
_cell.angle_alpha   90.00
_cell.angle_beta   90.00
_cell.angle_gamma   90.00
#
_symmetry.space_group_name_H-M   'P 1'
#
loop_
_entity.id
_entity.type
_entity.pdbx_description
1 polymer ?
#
loop_
_entity_poly.entity_id
_entity_poly.type
_entity_poly.pdbx_seq_one_letter_code
_entity_poly.pdbx_strand_id
1 'polypeptide(L)'
;MQTLYKKPMLQKFSKLLFLFVTVAALFTACKKDETFEMPTISDIEVGLNNSKVAFPGSDLHIEAKLIATSNIASVKLEINPVAATGWKFNQEFTDSFAGLKNAEFHEHFDIPTDAALGMYRVVLTLTDAQGQSTKIESDLELKFDPTLPQASGLDIGLNTAGNDLHVEANITAVNKIARVVVEIHGGNYEKEFLYTDAAMVGATSYNFHKHINVSEVPNGHYHVHLKVVDQAGKENEFEEHFDKP
;
A
#
# COMPACT_ATOMS: atom_id res chain seq x y z
N MET A 1 22.97 76.00 -70.49
CA MET A 1 23.76 74.98 -69.92
C MET A 1 23.21 74.78 -68.47
N GLN A 2 22.27 73.84 -68.26
CA GLN A 2 21.61 73.63 -67.00
C GLN A 2 22.22 72.37 -66.36
N THR A 3 22.82 72.50 -65.21
CA THR A 3 23.34 71.43 -64.41
C THR A 3 22.28 70.94 -63.44
N LEU A 4 21.80 69.74 -63.68
CA LEU A 4 20.85 69.00 -62.80
C LEU A 4 21.59 68.46 -61.58
N TYR A 5 21.24 68.96 -60.42
CA TYR A 5 21.79 68.47 -59.14
C TYR A 5 20.96 67.23 -58.66
N LYS A 6 21.58 66.06 -58.76
CA LYS A 6 21.01 64.81 -58.20
C LYS A 6 21.17 64.81 -56.66
N LYS A 7 20.09 64.91 -55.89
CA LYS A 7 20.13 64.71 -54.45
C LYS A 7 20.39 63.23 -54.13
N PRO A 8 21.28 62.93 -53.21
CA PRO A 8 21.68 61.56 -52.95
C PRO A 8 20.57 60.75 -52.25
N MET A 9 20.34 59.56 -52.76
CA MET A 9 19.39 58.54 -52.32
C MET A 9 19.76 57.97 -50.90
N LEU A 10 20.88 58.41 -50.32
CA LEU A 10 21.44 57.92 -49.04
C LEU A 10 20.58 58.31 -47.82
N GLN A 11 19.85 59.42 -47.86
CA GLN A 11 19.05 59.89 -46.71
C GLN A 11 17.77 59.08 -46.44
N LYS A 12 17.24 58.43 -47.46
CA LYS A 12 16.05 57.56 -47.29
C LYS A 12 16.43 56.19 -46.68
N PHE A 13 17.59 55.67 -46.95
CA PHE A 13 18.08 54.41 -46.38
C PHE A 13 18.40 54.55 -44.89
N SER A 14 18.96 55.72 -44.49
CA SER A 14 19.28 55.97 -43.08
C SER A 14 18.05 56.03 -42.17
N LYS A 15 16.94 56.62 -42.66
CA LYS A 15 15.68 56.69 -41.87
C LYS A 15 14.96 55.35 -41.78
N LEU A 16 15.06 54.53 -42.81
CA LEU A 16 14.47 53.19 -42.84
C LEU A 16 15.26 52.24 -41.91
N LEU A 17 16.59 52.35 -41.92
CA LEU A 17 17.46 51.54 -41.05
C LEU A 17 17.26 51.90 -39.56
N PHE A 18 17.04 53.19 -39.25
CA PHE A 18 16.78 53.62 -37.85
C PHE A 18 15.39 53.19 -37.37
N LEU A 19 14.40 53.10 -38.22
CA LEU A 19 13.06 52.60 -37.89
C LEU A 19 13.10 51.09 -37.65
N PHE A 20 13.91 50.34 -38.40
CA PHE A 20 14.04 48.87 -38.24
C PHE A 20 14.78 48.52 -36.95
N VAL A 21 15.81 49.29 -36.54
CA VAL A 21 16.54 49.08 -35.28
C VAL A 21 15.69 49.44 -34.07
N THR A 22 14.86 50.45 -34.14
CA THR A 22 13.94 50.81 -33.03
C THR A 22 12.78 49.83 -32.87
N VAL A 23 12.28 49.23 -33.94
CA VAL A 23 11.26 48.18 -33.89
C VAL A 23 11.85 46.87 -33.35
N ALA A 24 13.10 46.49 -33.71
CA ALA A 24 13.77 45.31 -33.17
C ALA A 24 14.08 45.41 -31.67
N ALA A 25 14.33 46.65 -31.13
CA ALA A 25 14.56 46.85 -29.72
C ALA A 25 13.28 46.73 -28.84
N LEU A 26 12.08 46.84 -29.45
CA LEU A 26 10.83 46.65 -28.74
C LEU A 26 10.45 45.17 -28.50
N PHE A 27 11.09 44.25 -29.16
CA PHE A 27 10.88 42.79 -28.96
C PHE A 27 11.77 42.17 -27.93
N THR A 28 12.70 42.91 -27.31
CA THR A 28 13.44 42.52 -26.11
C THR A 28 12.65 42.93 -24.87
N ALA A 29 11.31 42.77 -24.86
CA ALA A 29 10.57 42.77 -23.63
C ALA A 29 11.12 41.61 -22.79
N CYS A 30 11.79 41.91 -21.69
CA CYS A 30 12.20 40.95 -20.68
C CYS A 30 11.02 40.01 -20.43
N LYS A 31 11.14 38.76 -20.83
CA LYS A 31 10.39 37.72 -20.15
C LYS A 31 10.83 37.83 -18.70
N LYS A 32 9.96 38.33 -17.85
CA LYS A 32 10.14 38.23 -16.42
C LYS A 32 10.25 36.71 -16.18
N ASP A 33 11.45 36.24 -15.89
CA ASP A 33 11.61 34.85 -15.48
C ASP A 33 10.75 34.70 -14.21
N GLU A 34 9.58 34.12 -14.35
CA GLU A 34 8.75 33.75 -13.22
C GLU A 34 9.52 32.65 -12.49
N THR A 35 10.17 33.00 -11.39
CA THR A 35 10.76 32.05 -10.49
C THR A 35 9.65 31.42 -9.67
N PHE A 36 9.33 30.17 -9.95
CA PHE A 36 8.40 29.42 -9.12
C PHE A 36 9.14 28.90 -7.89
N GLU A 37 8.48 28.93 -6.76
CA GLU A 37 8.97 28.32 -5.54
C GLU A 37 8.93 26.80 -5.67
N MET A 38 9.89 26.11 -5.07
CA MET A 38 9.92 24.64 -4.98
C MET A 38 8.63 24.11 -4.38
N PRO A 39 8.05 23.03 -4.91
CA PRO A 39 6.90 22.40 -4.29
C PRO A 39 7.25 21.91 -2.88
N THR A 40 6.26 21.90 -1.98
CA THR A 40 6.45 21.49 -0.60
C THR A 40 5.47 20.39 -0.19
N ILE A 41 5.96 19.48 0.63
CA ILE A 41 5.18 18.43 1.29
C ILE A 41 5.32 18.66 2.80
N SER A 42 4.21 18.66 3.52
CA SER A 42 4.21 18.77 4.98
C SER A 42 3.19 17.84 5.61
N ASP A 43 3.27 17.72 6.93
CA ASP A 43 2.32 16.99 7.76
C ASP A 43 2.11 15.54 7.30
N ILE A 44 3.20 14.83 6.93
CA ILE A 44 3.09 13.43 6.53
C ILE A 44 2.63 12.57 7.71
N GLU A 45 1.56 11.83 7.49
CA GLU A 45 1.04 10.81 8.38
C GLU A 45 1.15 9.45 7.70
N VAL A 46 1.73 8.46 8.39
CA VAL A 46 1.87 7.08 7.94
C VAL A 46 1.27 6.15 8.98
N GLY A 47 0.26 5.38 8.59
CA GLY A 47 -0.59 4.61 9.51
C GLY A 47 -1.54 5.50 10.30
N LEU A 48 -2.57 4.91 10.87
CA LEU A 48 -3.59 5.63 11.64
C LEU A 48 -2.97 6.42 12.80
N ASN A 49 -3.30 7.71 12.92
CA ASN A 49 -2.74 8.65 13.89
C ASN A 49 -1.19 8.72 13.83
N ASN A 50 -0.62 8.60 12.64
CA ASN A 50 0.83 8.60 12.42
C ASN A 50 1.58 7.56 13.28
N SER A 51 0.99 6.39 13.47
CA SER A 51 1.55 5.31 14.28
C SER A 51 2.85 4.75 13.71
N LYS A 52 3.05 4.87 12.39
CA LYS A 52 4.15 4.28 11.63
C LYS A 52 4.23 2.76 11.77
N VAL A 53 3.10 2.15 12.08
CA VAL A 53 2.94 0.70 12.25
C VAL A 53 1.74 0.26 11.43
N ALA A 54 1.90 -0.86 10.73
CA ALA A 54 0.81 -1.55 10.05
C ALA A 54 1.03 -3.06 10.12
N PHE A 55 0.07 -3.83 9.61
CA PHE A 55 0.07 -5.29 9.68
C PHE A 55 -0.14 -5.88 8.29
N PRO A 56 0.51 -6.99 7.93
CA PRO A 56 0.17 -7.73 6.71
C PRO A 56 -1.34 -8.04 6.66
N GLY A 57 -1.95 -7.86 5.49
CA GLY A 57 -3.39 -8.04 5.28
C GLY A 57 -4.27 -6.89 5.79
N SER A 58 -3.68 -5.80 6.33
CA SER A 58 -4.44 -4.64 6.77
C SER A 58 -4.36 -3.48 5.77
N ASP A 59 -5.25 -2.52 5.96
CA ASP A 59 -5.23 -1.22 5.30
C ASP A 59 -4.10 -0.34 5.86
N LEU A 60 -3.40 0.37 4.98
CA LEU A 60 -2.39 1.38 5.30
C LEU A 60 -2.88 2.76 4.87
N HIS A 61 -3.14 3.64 5.83
CA HIS A 61 -3.46 5.04 5.62
C HIS A 61 -2.19 5.87 5.45
N ILE A 62 -2.15 6.75 4.42
CA ILE A 62 -1.10 7.76 4.23
C ILE A 62 -1.75 9.10 3.90
N GLU A 63 -1.36 10.14 4.64
CA GLU A 63 -1.83 11.50 4.45
C GLU A 63 -0.67 12.48 4.41
N ALA A 64 -0.78 13.55 3.59
CA ALA A 64 0.16 14.66 3.55
C ALA A 64 -0.45 15.88 2.88
N LYS A 65 0.01 17.09 3.25
CA LYS A 65 -0.34 18.33 2.57
C LYS A 65 0.65 18.65 1.46
N LEU A 66 0.14 18.98 0.28
CA LEU A 66 0.90 19.24 -0.94
C LEU A 66 0.67 20.68 -1.40
N ILE A 67 1.75 21.43 -1.69
CA ILE A 67 1.68 22.78 -2.23
C ILE A 67 2.66 22.91 -3.39
N ALA A 68 2.19 23.38 -4.56
CA ALA A 68 3.00 23.68 -5.73
C ALA A 68 2.50 24.96 -6.41
N THR A 69 3.22 26.07 -6.27
CA THR A 69 2.84 27.38 -6.84
C THR A 69 2.71 27.36 -8.35
N SER A 70 3.49 26.49 -9.03
CA SER A 70 3.45 26.26 -10.49
C SER A 70 2.49 25.14 -10.91
N ASN A 71 1.57 24.71 -10.06
CA ASN A 71 0.68 23.57 -10.16
C ASN A 71 1.41 22.21 -10.00
N ILE A 72 0.70 21.23 -9.48
CA ILE A 72 1.14 19.84 -9.35
C ILE A 72 1.13 19.20 -10.74
N ALA A 73 2.18 18.48 -11.09
CA ALA A 73 2.23 17.61 -12.26
C ALA A 73 1.94 16.16 -11.88
N SER A 74 2.60 15.64 -10.84
CA SER A 74 2.35 14.30 -10.31
C SER A 74 2.74 14.18 -8.84
N VAL A 75 2.17 13.17 -8.20
CA VAL A 75 2.55 12.69 -6.86
C VAL A 75 2.93 11.24 -6.97
N LYS A 76 4.10 10.85 -6.45
CA LYS A 76 4.57 9.46 -6.48
C LYS A 76 4.77 8.95 -5.07
N LEU A 77 4.18 7.79 -4.76
CA LEU A 77 4.38 7.06 -3.51
C LEU A 77 5.20 5.81 -3.77
N GLU A 78 6.23 5.62 -2.97
CA GLU A 78 7.06 4.42 -2.96
C GLU A 78 7.16 3.89 -1.53
N ILE A 79 6.95 2.57 -1.36
CA ILE A 79 7.20 1.88 -0.10
C ILE A 79 8.17 0.76 -0.40
N ASN A 80 9.31 0.77 0.26
CA ASN A 80 10.38 -0.20 0.03
C ASN A 80 10.85 -0.81 1.35
N PRO A 81 11.14 -2.11 1.40
CA PRO A 81 11.74 -2.72 2.57
C PRO A 81 13.14 -2.14 2.81
N VAL A 82 13.49 -1.93 4.07
CA VAL A 82 14.87 -1.57 4.45
C VAL A 82 15.80 -2.77 4.27
N ALA A 83 15.28 -3.98 4.44
CA ALA A 83 15.99 -5.22 4.13
C ALA A 83 16.11 -5.44 2.62
N ALA A 84 16.97 -6.39 2.21
CA ALA A 84 17.20 -6.69 0.80
C ALA A 84 15.96 -7.27 0.08
N THR A 85 15.05 -7.91 0.82
CA THR A 85 13.83 -8.55 0.32
C THR A 85 12.62 -8.09 1.13
N GLY A 86 11.45 -8.12 0.52
CA GLY A 86 10.18 -7.73 1.13
C GLY A 86 9.20 -7.16 0.11
N TRP A 87 8.02 -6.83 0.60
CA TRP A 87 6.98 -6.16 -0.18
C TRP A 87 7.48 -4.82 -0.72
N LYS A 88 7.02 -4.45 -1.93
CA LYS A 88 7.30 -3.15 -2.54
C LYS A 88 6.03 -2.60 -3.13
N PHE A 89 5.82 -1.31 -2.92
CA PHE A 89 4.74 -0.56 -3.53
C PHE A 89 5.32 0.64 -4.29
N ASN A 90 4.77 0.92 -5.48
CA ASN A 90 5.18 2.06 -6.29
C ASN A 90 3.99 2.49 -7.14
N GLN A 91 3.49 3.68 -6.89
CA GLN A 91 2.38 4.25 -7.66
C GLN A 91 2.59 5.73 -7.91
N GLU A 92 2.28 6.17 -9.12
CA GLU A 92 2.24 7.57 -9.51
C GLU A 92 0.79 8.00 -9.72
N PHE A 93 0.43 9.13 -9.11
CA PHE A 93 -0.88 9.75 -9.17
C PHE A 93 -0.77 11.02 -10.00
N THR A 94 -1.33 11.00 -11.19
CA THR A 94 -1.32 12.15 -12.10
C THR A 94 -2.71 12.76 -12.16
N ASP A 95 -3.72 11.98 -12.52
CA ASP A 95 -5.06 12.48 -12.82
C ASP A 95 -5.76 13.15 -11.62
N SER A 96 -5.50 12.66 -10.42
CA SER A 96 -6.13 13.17 -9.19
C SER A 96 -5.57 14.52 -8.73
N PHE A 97 -4.32 14.85 -9.09
CA PHE A 97 -3.60 16.00 -8.55
C PHE A 97 -3.14 17.01 -9.59
N ALA A 98 -3.03 16.61 -10.88
CA ALA A 98 -2.51 17.49 -11.92
C ALA A 98 -3.31 18.77 -12.06
N GLY A 99 -2.61 19.92 -12.14
CA GLY A 99 -3.18 21.24 -12.28
C GLY A 99 -3.59 21.92 -10.96
N LEU A 100 -3.61 21.20 -9.84
CA LEU A 100 -3.89 21.79 -8.51
C LEU A 100 -2.67 22.52 -7.98
N LYS A 101 -2.89 23.57 -7.16
CA LYS A 101 -1.83 24.28 -6.44
C LYS A 101 -1.68 23.81 -5.00
N ASN A 102 -2.79 23.39 -4.41
CA ASN A 102 -2.85 22.86 -3.06
C ASN A 102 -3.69 21.59 -3.13
N ALA A 103 -3.24 20.54 -2.49
CA ALA A 103 -3.96 19.27 -2.39
C ALA A 103 -3.66 18.61 -1.05
N GLU A 104 -4.53 17.71 -0.66
CA GLU A 104 -4.31 16.75 0.40
C GLU A 104 -4.13 15.38 -0.26
N PHE A 105 -2.99 14.76 -0.01
CA PHE A 105 -2.78 13.36 -0.34
C PHE A 105 -3.39 12.55 0.79
N HIS A 106 -4.46 11.83 0.52
CA HIS A 106 -5.16 11.00 1.49
C HIS A 106 -5.55 9.71 0.78
N GLU A 107 -4.76 8.68 1.00
CA GLU A 107 -4.90 7.42 0.27
C GLU A 107 -4.79 6.22 1.22
N HIS A 108 -5.46 5.15 0.82
CA HIS A 108 -5.50 3.88 1.52
C HIS A 108 -4.97 2.77 0.62
N PHE A 109 -4.15 1.89 1.16
CA PHE A 109 -3.48 0.82 0.42
C PHE A 109 -3.59 -0.50 1.16
N ASP A 110 -3.99 -1.55 0.46
CA ASP A 110 -3.97 -2.91 1.03
C ASP A 110 -2.53 -3.43 1.10
N ILE A 111 -2.11 -3.81 2.30
CA ILE A 111 -0.84 -4.51 2.49
C ILE A 111 -1.07 -6.00 2.23
N PRO A 112 -0.28 -6.65 1.35
CA PRO A 112 -0.41 -8.08 1.12
C PRO A 112 -0.31 -8.90 2.41
N THR A 113 -1.06 -9.98 2.52
CA THR A 113 -1.06 -10.86 3.69
C THR A 113 0.27 -11.55 3.93
N ASP A 114 1.05 -11.76 2.85
CA ASP A 114 2.39 -12.34 2.85
C ASP A 114 3.52 -11.31 2.92
N ALA A 115 3.20 -10.02 3.15
CA ALA A 115 4.21 -8.98 3.29
C ALA A 115 5.15 -9.28 4.46
N ALA A 116 6.45 -9.31 4.19
CA ALA A 116 7.45 -9.62 5.22
C ALA A 116 7.44 -8.60 6.35
N LEU A 117 7.52 -9.08 7.59
CA LEU A 117 7.64 -8.23 8.76
C LEU A 117 8.97 -7.47 8.77
N GLY A 118 8.99 -6.26 9.34
CA GLY A 118 10.19 -5.45 9.49
C GLY A 118 10.02 -3.99 9.10
N MET A 119 11.14 -3.31 8.92
CA MET A 119 11.18 -1.88 8.60
C MET A 119 11.07 -1.64 7.10
N TYR A 120 10.26 -0.66 6.77
CA TYR A 120 10.05 -0.13 5.41
C TYR A 120 10.30 1.37 5.40
N ARG A 121 10.68 1.88 4.23
CA ARG A 121 10.79 3.30 3.95
C ARG A 121 9.65 3.72 3.04
N VAL A 122 8.85 4.67 3.51
CA VAL A 122 7.81 5.37 2.73
C VAL A 122 8.43 6.64 2.17
N VAL A 123 8.31 6.85 0.87
CA VAL A 123 8.80 8.04 0.16
C VAL A 123 7.67 8.63 -0.65
N LEU A 124 7.27 9.85 -0.33
CA LEU A 124 6.31 10.62 -1.11
C LEU A 124 7.05 11.71 -1.87
N THR A 125 6.92 11.73 -3.19
CA THR A 125 7.55 12.70 -4.09
C THR A 125 6.47 13.54 -4.77
N LEU A 126 6.59 14.85 -4.68
CA LEU A 126 5.73 15.83 -5.36
C LEU A 126 6.51 16.48 -6.48
N THR A 127 6.01 16.40 -7.71
CA THR A 127 6.59 17.06 -8.87
C THR A 127 5.62 18.12 -9.40
N ASP A 128 6.15 19.31 -9.68
CA ASP A 128 5.38 20.41 -10.22
C ASP A 128 5.42 20.50 -11.76
N ALA A 129 4.62 21.40 -12.34
CA ALA A 129 4.53 21.58 -13.79
C ALA A 129 5.80 22.18 -14.43
N GLN A 130 6.77 22.64 -13.64
CA GLN A 130 8.09 23.09 -14.09
C GLN A 130 9.13 21.96 -14.02
N GLY A 131 8.74 20.78 -13.52
CA GLY A 131 9.63 19.63 -13.33
C GLY A 131 10.47 19.73 -12.05
N GLN A 132 10.17 20.66 -11.14
CA GLN A 132 10.81 20.72 -9.84
C GLN A 132 10.17 19.65 -8.93
N SER A 133 11.00 18.98 -8.12
CA SER A 133 10.51 17.90 -7.25
C SER A 133 11.01 18.07 -5.82
N THR A 134 10.12 17.76 -4.89
CA THR A 134 10.43 17.64 -3.45
C THR A 134 9.97 16.27 -2.98
N LYS A 135 10.72 15.67 -2.04
CA LYS A 135 10.35 14.42 -1.42
C LYS A 135 10.36 14.51 0.09
N ILE A 136 9.50 13.73 0.74
CA ILE A 136 9.52 13.48 2.17
C ILE A 136 9.59 11.97 2.41
N GLU A 137 10.26 11.58 3.48
CA GLU A 137 10.43 10.19 3.85
C GLU A 137 9.88 9.95 5.26
N SER A 138 9.31 8.77 5.47
CA SER A 138 8.88 8.29 6.78
C SER A 138 9.21 6.82 6.94
N ASP A 139 9.38 6.40 8.18
CA ASP A 139 9.48 4.98 8.51
C ASP A 139 8.07 4.36 8.58
N LEU A 140 8.00 3.07 8.27
CA LEU A 140 6.85 2.21 8.49
C LEU A 140 7.39 0.87 9.02
N GLU A 141 6.82 0.35 10.10
CA GLU A 141 7.14 -0.98 10.61
C GLU A 141 5.95 -1.92 10.39
N LEU A 142 6.16 -2.97 9.60
CA LEU A 142 5.19 -4.07 9.50
C LEU A 142 5.43 -5.05 10.64
N LYS A 143 4.41 -5.23 11.47
CA LYS A 143 4.40 -6.12 12.64
C LYS A 143 3.36 -7.22 12.49
N PHE A 144 3.50 -8.25 13.29
CA PHE A 144 2.42 -9.18 13.53
C PHE A 144 1.24 -8.45 14.20
N ASP A 145 0.02 -8.67 13.70
CA ASP A 145 -1.18 -8.09 14.31
C ASP A 145 -1.52 -8.84 15.62
N PRO A 146 -1.33 -8.21 16.80
CA PRO A 146 -1.58 -8.86 18.08
C PRO A 146 -3.07 -9.09 18.36
N THR A 147 -3.95 -8.56 17.53
CA THR A 147 -5.41 -8.72 17.67
C THR A 147 -5.97 -9.87 16.84
N LEU A 148 -5.14 -10.53 16.01
CA LEU A 148 -5.54 -11.78 15.34
C LEU A 148 -5.85 -12.88 16.36
N PRO A 149 -6.87 -13.72 16.11
CA PRO A 149 -7.08 -14.90 16.91
C PRO A 149 -5.84 -15.80 16.91
N GLN A 150 -5.57 -16.45 18.01
CA GLN A 150 -4.41 -17.32 18.19
C GLN A 150 -4.88 -18.73 18.59
N ALA A 151 -4.12 -19.75 18.16
CA ALA A 151 -4.21 -21.10 18.68
C ALA A 151 -2.83 -21.57 19.15
N SER A 152 -2.77 -22.26 20.25
CA SER A 152 -1.55 -22.83 20.79
C SER A 152 -1.78 -24.29 21.22
N GLY A 153 -0.73 -25.09 21.12
CA GLY A 153 -0.80 -26.50 21.43
C GLY A 153 -1.75 -27.25 20.49
N LEU A 154 -1.74 -26.92 19.20
CA LEU A 154 -2.50 -27.67 18.20
C LEU A 154 -1.95 -29.11 18.18
N ASP A 155 -2.83 -30.05 18.49
CA ASP A 155 -2.55 -31.47 18.54
C ASP A 155 -3.54 -32.22 17.62
N ILE A 156 -2.97 -32.98 16.70
CA ILE A 156 -3.72 -33.78 15.72
C ILE A 156 -3.34 -35.23 15.91
N GLY A 157 -4.30 -36.06 16.23
CA GLY A 157 -4.07 -37.50 16.49
C GLY A 157 -5.08 -38.40 15.80
N LEU A 158 -4.62 -39.33 14.97
CA LEU A 158 -5.47 -40.39 14.42
C LEU A 158 -5.49 -41.59 15.37
N ASN A 159 -6.69 -42.10 15.67
CA ASN A 159 -6.82 -43.28 16.50
C ASN A 159 -6.27 -44.52 15.80
N THR A 160 -5.98 -45.58 16.54
CA THR A 160 -5.40 -46.83 16.02
C THR A 160 -6.28 -47.52 14.95
N ALA A 161 -7.59 -47.28 14.98
CA ALA A 161 -8.52 -47.82 13.99
C ALA A 161 -8.56 -47.00 12.68
N GLY A 162 -7.90 -45.85 12.62
CA GLY A 162 -7.81 -44.99 11.42
C GLY A 162 -9.12 -44.30 11.05
N ASN A 163 -10.10 -44.20 11.94
CA ASN A 163 -11.43 -43.72 11.64
C ASN A 163 -11.87 -42.45 12.44
N ASP A 164 -11.05 -42.06 13.43
CA ASP A 164 -11.36 -40.91 14.31
C ASP A 164 -10.12 -40.04 14.47
N LEU A 165 -10.25 -38.80 14.01
CA LEU A 165 -9.21 -37.79 14.09
C LEU A 165 -9.50 -36.88 15.29
N HIS A 166 -8.62 -36.90 16.28
CA HIS A 166 -8.58 -35.97 17.40
C HIS A 166 -7.99 -34.63 16.93
N VAL A 167 -8.64 -33.52 17.29
CA VAL A 167 -8.16 -32.15 17.05
C VAL A 167 -8.33 -31.36 18.34
N GLU A 168 -7.23 -30.91 18.93
CA GLU A 168 -7.24 -30.10 20.15
C GLU A 168 -6.37 -28.86 19.98
N ALA A 169 -6.82 -27.71 20.52
CA ALA A 169 -6.05 -26.48 20.61
C ALA A 169 -6.60 -25.54 21.70
N ASN A 170 -5.72 -24.75 22.30
CA ASN A 170 -6.13 -23.63 23.14
C ASN A 170 -6.27 -22.37 22.29
N ILE A 171 -7.49 -21.91 22.06
CA ILE A 171 -7.81 -20.75 21.23
C ILE A 171 -7.96 -19.51 22.12
N THR A 172 -7.41 -18.37 21.64
CA THR A 172 -7.65 -17.04 22.22
C THR A 172 -7.98 -16.04 21.11
N ALA A 173 -8.92 -15.13 21.39
CA ALA A 173 -9.33 -14.08 20.45
C ALA A 173 -9.70 -12.80 21.23
N VAL A 174 -8.96 -11.71 21.00
CA VAL A 174 -9.20 -10.40 21.64
C VAL A 174 -10.62 -9.90 21.32
N ASN A 175 -11.06 -10.08 20.07
CA ASN A 175 -12.38 -9.66 19.60
C ASN A 175 -13.45 -10.77 19.74
N LYS A 176 -13.23 -11.76 20.63
CA LYS A 176 -14.10 -12.91 20.84
C LYS A 176 -14.21 -13.84 19.64
N ILE A 177 -14.28 -15.13 19.89
CA ILE A 177 -14.40 -16.15 18.85
C ILE A 177 -15.78 -16.07 18.20
N ALA A 178 -15.81 -16.05 16.87
CA ALA A 178 -17.04 -16.15 16.08
C ALA A 178 -17.29 -17.59 15.63
N ARG A 179 -16.25 -18.26 15.10
CA ARG A 179 -16.31 -19.63 14.62
C ARG A 179 -14.91 -20.23 14.50
N VAL A 180 -14.89 -21.55 14.41
CA VAL A 180 -13.68 -22.32 14.07
C VAL A 180 -14.03 -23.22 12.88
N VAL A 181 -13.14 -23.32 11.90
CA VAL A 181 -13.21 -24.24 10.79
C VAL A 181 -12.03 -25.18 10.85
N VAL A 182 -12.26 -26.48 10.77
CA VAL A 182 -11.21 -27.48 10.53
C VAL A 182 -11.34 -27.92 9.10
N GLU A 183 -10.32 -27.67 8.28
CA GLU A 183 -10.23 -28.15 6.91
C GLU A 183 -9.23 -29.31 6.87
N ILE A 184 -9.62 -30.39 6.20
CA ILE A 184 -8.74 -31.54 5.95
C ILE A 184 -8.60 -31.68 4.45
N HIS A 185 -7.39 -31.61 3.94
CA HIS A 185 -7.13 -31.81 2.53
C HIS A 185 -5.87 -32.61 2.26
N GLY A 186 -5.87 -33.38 1.16
CA GLY A 186 -4.74 -34.18 0.68
C GLY A 186 -5.16 -35.10 -0.45
N GLY A 187 -4.29 -35.32 -1.42
CA GLY A 187 -4.62 -36.06 -2.63
C GLY A 187 -5.80 -35.45 -3.38
N ASN A 188 -6.91 -36.19 -3.46
CA ASN A 188 -8.16 -35.74 -4.07
C ASN A 188 -9.27 -35.51 -3.03
N TYR A 189 -8.93 -35.46 -1.76
CA TYR A 189 -9.88 -35.23 -0.65
C TYR A 189 -9.72 -33.83 -0.11
N GLU A 190 -10.86 -33.15 0.07
CA GLU A 190 -10.95 -31.84 0.72
C GLU A 190 -12.28 -31.75 1.43
N LYS A 191 -12.29 -31.38 2.71
CA LYS A 191 -13.50 -31.20 3.48
C LYS A 191 -13.32 -30.23 4.63
N GLU A 192 -14.29 -29.33 4.79
CA GLU A 192 -14.39 -28.38 5.90
C GLU A 192 -15.40 -28.85 6.93
N PHE A 193 -15.08 -28.60 8.22
CA PHE A 193 -15.93 -28.83 9.37
C PHE A 193 -16.09 -27.52 10.14
N LEU A 194 -17.28 -26.94 10.08
CA LEU A 194 -17.60 -25.68 10.76
C LEU A 194 -18.08 -25.94 12.20
N TYR A 195 -17.51 -25.20 13.15
CA TYR A 195 -17.87 -25.22 14.56
C TYR A 195 -18.34 -23.86 15.05
N THR A 196 -19.52 -23.83 15.67
CA THR A 196 -20.16 -22.64 16.25
C THR A 196 -20.78 -22.98 17.61
N ASP A 197 -20.07 -23.75 18.42
CA ASP A 197 -20.52 -24.17 19.74
C ASP A 197 -20.89 -22.96 20.61
N ALA A 198 -22.05 -23.01 21.28
CA ALA A 198 -22.54 -21.90 22.09
C ALA A 198 -21.58 -21.52 23.25
N ALA A 199 -20.79 -22.46 23.76
CA ALA A 199 -19.78 -22.20 24.80
C ALA A 199 -18.51 -21.52 24.23
N MET A 200 -18.26 -21.62 22.93
CA MET A 200 -17.11 -21.06 22.21
C MET A 200 -17.41 -19.67 21.65
N VAL A 201 -18.56 -19.54 20.99
CA VAL A 201 -18.93 -18.26 20.33
C VAL A 201 -19.10 -17.17 21.38
N GLY A 202 -18.40 -16.05 21.20
CA GLY A 202 -18.39 -14.91 22.12
C GLY A 202 -17.37 -15.04 23.28
N ALA A 203 -16.70 -16.17 23.43
CA ALA A 203 -15.60 -16.33 24.39
C ALA A 203 -14.31 -15.68 23.88
N THR A 204 -13.46 -15.20 24.80
CA THR A 204 -12.11 -14.70 24.48
C THR A 204 -11.07 -15.80 24.60
N SER A 205 -11.42 -16.94 25.18
CA SER A 205 -10.58 -18.13 25.30
C SER A 205 -11.44 -19.38 25.32
N TYR A 206 -10.99 -20.42 24.63
CA TYR A 206 -11.71 -21.69 24.54
C TYR A 206 -10.74 -22.84 24.32
N ASN A 207 -10.91 -23.95 25.08
CA ASN A 207 -10.21 -25.21 24.75
C ASN A 207 -11.05 -25.92 23.68
N PHE A 208 -10.57 -25.87 22.45
CA PHE A 208 -11.17 -26.53 21.30
C PHE A 208 -10.74 -27.99 21.32
N HIS A 209 -11.70 -28.91 21.40
CA HIS A 209 -11.46 -30.33 21.41
C HIS A 209 -12.58 -31.01 20.62
N LYS A 210 -12.21 -31.63 19.49
CA LYS A 210 -13.14 -32.32 18.60
C LYS A 210 -12.61 -33.68 18.16
N HIS A 211 -13.52 -34.56 17.90
CA HIS A 211 -13.31 -35.81 17.23
C HIS A 211 -14.03 -35.80 15.87
N ILE A 212 -13.29 -36.04 14.80
CA ILE A 212 -13.81 -35.98 13.44
C ILE A 212 -13.78 -37.38 12.85
N ASN A 213 -14.95 -37.85 12.37
CA ASN A 213 -15.02 -39.13 11.69
C ASN A 213 -14.34 -39.02 10.31
N VAL A 214 -13.23 -39.76 10.16
CA VAL A 214 -12.41 -39.83 8.94
C VAL A 214 -12.42 -41.22 8.31
N SER A 215 -13.43 -42.07 8.63
CA SER A 215 -13.51 -43.44 8.09
C SER A 215 -13.53 -43.48 6.55
N GLU A 216 -14.16 -42.48 5.91
CA GLU A 216 -14.28 -42.40 4.44
C GLU A 216 -13.10 -41.71 3.78
N VAL A 217 -12.16 -41.13 4.55
CA VAL A 217 -10.95 -40.50 4.01
C VAL A 217 -10.03 -41.62 3.47
N PRO A 218 -9.52 -41.54 2.23
CA PRO A 218 -8.59 -42.52 1.70
C PRO A 218 -7.29 -42.58 2.50
N ASN A 219 -6.52 -43.68 2.32
CA ASN A 219 -5.17 -43.75 2.88
C ASN A 219 -4.26 -42.72 2.20
N GLY A 220 -3.42 -42.03 2.97
CA GLY A 220 -2.54 -40.98 2.45
C GLY A 220 -2.09 -39.98 3.51
N HIS A 221 -1.35 -38.98 3.04
CA HIS A 221 -0.87 -37.86 3.83
C HIS A 221 -1.86 -36.67 3.69
N TYR A 222 -2.23 -36.07 4.82
CA TYR A 222 -3.22 -35.02 4.89
C TYR A 222 -2.72 -33.82 5.70
N HIS A 223 -3.07 -32.62 5.23
CA HIS A 223 -2.96 -31.36 5.92
C HIS A 223 -4.26 -31.08 6.68
N VAL A 224 -4.13 -30.57 7.86
CA VAL A 224 -5.25 -30.14 8.72
C VAL A 224 -5.06 -28.68 9.07
N HIS A 225 -5.95 -27.82 8.55
CA HIS A 225 -5.94 -26.41 8.82
C HIS A 225 -6.99 -26.08 9.88
N LEU A 226 -6.57 -25.46 10.97
CA LEU A 226 -7.43 -24.90 11.99
C LEU A 226 -7.56 -23.41 11.78
N LYS A 227 -8.67 -22.96 11.20
CA LYS A 227 -9.00 -21.54 10.95
C LYS A 227 -9.83 -21.00 12.08
N VAL A 228 -9.36 -19.97 12.75
CA VAL A 228 -10.08 -19.29 13.83
C VAL A 228 -10.51 -17.92 13.34
N VAL A 229 -11.81 -17.63 13.41
CA VAL A 229 -12.37 -16.34 12.99
C VAL A 229 -12.97 -15.66 14.22
N ASP A 230 -12.66 -14.38 14.43
CA ASP A 230 -13.20 -13.58 15.52
C ASP A 230 -14.47 -12.78 15.12
N GLN A 231 -15.11 -12.11 16.07
CA GLN A 231 -16.32 -11.32 15.82
C GLN A 231 -16.05 -10.00 15.08
N ALA A 232 -14.79 -9.58 14.95
CA ALA A 232 -14.37 -8.46 14.10
C ALA A 232 -14.10 -8.90 12.64
N GLY A 233 -14.24 -10.21 12.35
CA GLY A 233 -13.98 -10.79 11.02
C GLY A 233 -12.51 -11.07 10.76
N LYS A 234 -11.62 -10.92 11.73
CA LYS A 234 -10.21 -11.30 11.59
C LYS A 234 -10.07 -12.82 11.66
N GLU A 235 -9.18 -13.33 10.84
CA GLU A 235 -8.93 -14.77 10.71
C GLU A 235 -7.44 -15.07 10.88
N ASN A 236 -7.14 -16.18 11.51
CA ASN A 236 -5.79 -16.75 11.54
C ASN A 236 -5.89 -18.27 11.37
N GLU A 237 -4.87 -18.86 10.72
CA GLU A 237 -4.83 -20.26 10.35
C GLU A 237 -3.59 -20.93 10.91
N PHE A 238 -3.77 -22.17 11.36
CA PHE A 238 -2.73 -23.01 11.93
C PHE A 238 -2.78 -24.37 11.25
N GLU A 239 -1.63 -24.95 10.92
CA GLU A 239 -1.53 -26.15 10.14
C GLU A 239 -0.79 -27.24 10.90
N GLU A 240 -1.27 -28.46 10.80
CA GLU A 240 -0.64 -29.70 11.23
C GLU A 240 -0.96 -30.81 10.22
N HIS A 241 -0.39 -32.00 10.40
CA HIS A 241 -0.51 -33.10 9.45
C HIS A 241 -0.88 -34.41 10.12
N PHE A 242 -1.51 -35.30 9.40
CA PHE A 242 -1.61 -36.72 9.78
C PHE A 242 -1.44 -37.67 8.59
N ASP A 243 -0.95 -38.88 8.88
CA ASP A 243 -0.89 -39.95 7.93
C ASP A 243 -1.98 -41.00 8.23
N LYS A 244 -2.80 -41.30 7.23
CA LYS A 244 -3.77 -42.36 7.31
C LYS A 244 -3.20 -43.59 6.63
N PRO A 245 -2.97 -44.70 7.38
CA PRO A 245 -2.35 -45.94 6.89
C PRO A 245 -3.22 -46.71 5.94
#